data_9fc72d9c835247fa984fbdad38bd88dd
#
_entry.id   9fc72d9c835247fa984fbdad38bd88dd
#
_cell.length_a   1.000
_cell.length_b   1.000
_cell.length_c   1.000
_cell.angle_alpha   90.00
_cell.angle_beta   90.00
_cell.angle_gamma   90.00
#
_symmetry.space_group_name_H-M   'P 1'
#
loop_
_entity.id
_entity.type
_entity.pdbx_description
1 polymer ?
#
loop_
_entity_poly.entity_id
_entity_poly.type
_entity_poly.pdbx_seq_one_letter_code
_entity_poly.pdbx_strand_id
1 'polypeptide(L)'
;MILSCQNICKSFGEKIILKDASFHIEDREKAALIGNNGTGKTTLLRIIMHELSPDSGNVVLAKDKNISYLAQYQDIHGHHTIYEELISTKQHIIDMENRLRSLEQEMKTTTGDALDSLMNTYTRLSHQFEL
;
A
#
# COMPACT_ATOMS: atom_id res chain seq x y z
N MET A 1 -17.07 3.89 -9.23
CA MET A 1 -16.11 2.78 -9.46
C MET A 1 -14.88 3.03 -8.62
N ILE A 2 -14.55 2.14 -7.68
CA ILE A 2 -13.35 2.23 -6.84
C ILE A 2 -12.26 1.25 -7.30
N LEU A 3 -12.64 0.10 -7.86
CA LEU A 3 -11.75 -0.92 -8.41
C LEU A 3 -12.29 -1.41 -9.75
N SER A 4 -11.42 -1.58 -10.73
CA SER A 4 -11.73 -2.22 -12.02
C SER A 4 -10.63 -3.21 -12.40
N CYS A 5 -11.01 -4.42 -12.70
CA CYS A 5 -10.17 -5.42 -13.32
C CYS A 5 -10.63 -5.61 -14.77
N GLN A 6 -9.71 -5.57 -15.73
CA GLN A 6 -10.01 -5.63 -17.16
C GLN A 6 -9.15 -6.70 -17.83
N ASN A 7 -9.81 -7.72 -18.37
CA ASN A 7 -9.20 -8.80 -19.16
C ASN A 7 -8.00 -9.46 -18.47
N ILE A 8 -8.09 -9.68 -17.15
CA ILE A 8 -7.01 -10.28 -16.37
C ILE A 8 -6.82 -11.73 -16.79
N CYS A 9 -5.63 -12.04 -17.28
CA CYS A 9 -5.19 -13.40 -17.54
C CYS A 9 -3.99 -13.75 -16.67
N LYS A 10 -3.95 -15.00 -16.21
CA LYS A 10 -2.81 -15.54 -15.44
C LYS A 10 -2.67 -17.02 -15.63
N SER A 11 -1.45 -17.46 -15.94
CA SER A 11 -1.07 -18.87 -16.08
C SER A 11 0.15 -19.17 -15.20
N PHE A 12 0.28 -20.43 -14.81
CA PHE A 12 1.50 -20.96 -14.19
C PHE A 12 1.94 -22.19 -14.97
N GLY A 13 2.99 -22.03 -15.76
CA GLY A 13 3.39 -23.02 -16.76
C GLY A 13 2.27 -23.23 -17.78
N GLU A 14 1.83 -24.45 -17.99
CA GLU A 14 0.75 -24.80 -18.91
C GLU A 14 -0.66 -24.60 -18.31
N LYS A 15 -0.75 -24.36 -17.02
CA LYS A 15 -2.04 -24.25 -16.32
C LYS A 15 -2.57 -22.82 -16.34
N ILE A 16 -3.66 -22.59 -17.09
CA ILE A 16 -4.40 -21.32 -17.06
C ILE A 16 -5.21 -21.25 -15.76
N ILE A 17 -5.03 -20.19 -14.99
CA ILE A 17 -5.71 -19.94 -13.71
C ILE A 17 -6.81 -18.89 -13.88
N LEU A 18 -6.51 -17.80 -14.60
CA LEU A 18 -7.46 -16.73 -14.89
C LEU A 18 -7.46 -16.52 -16.40
N LYS A 19 -8.67 -16.40 -16.99
CA LYS A 19 -8.87 -16.14 -18.40
C LYS A 19 -9.89 -15.03 -18.57
N ASP A 20 -9.44 -13.89 -19.09
CA ASP A 20 -10.25 -12.69 -19.40
C ASP A 20 -11.16 -12.24 -18.24
N ALA A 21 -10.68 -12.35 -17.00
CA ALA A 21 -11.45 -11.97 -15.84
C ALA A 21 -11.65 -10.46 -15.82
N SER A 22 -12.90 -10.02 -15.93
CA SER A 22 -13.27 -8.60 -15.94
C SER A 22 -14.42 -8.33 -14.98
N PHE A 23 -14.27 -7.35 -14.12
CA PHE A 23 -15.29 -6.87 -13.19
C PHE A 23 -14.91 -5.49 -12.66
N HIS A 24 -15.86 -4.84 -12.01
CA HIS A 24 -15.62 -3.59 -11.28
C HIS A 24 -16.37 -3.62 -9.96
N ILE A 25 -15.94 -2.77 -9.04
CA ILE A 25 -16.57 -2.56 -7.72
C ILE A 25 -16.84 -1.08 -7.56
N GLU A 26 -18.09 -0.76 -7.20
CA GLU A 26 -18.53 0.61 -6.95
C GLU A 26 -18.29 1.03 -5.50
N ASP A 27 -18.42 2.32 -5.23
CA ASP A 27 -18.28 2.83 -3.87
C ASP A 27 -19.36 2.22 -2.96
N ARG A 28 -18.95 1.77 -1.77
CA ARG A 28 -19.79 1.07 -0.78
C ARG A 28 -20.38 -0.26 -1.22
N GLU A 29 -19.96 -0.81 -2.33
CA GLU A 29 -20.37 -2.12 -2.79
C GLU A 29 -19.67 -3.23 -1.97
N LYS A 30 -20.38 -4.33 -1.75
CA LYS A 30 -19.85 -5.57 -1.16
C LYS A 30 -19.88 -6.66 -2.22
N ALA A 31 -18.73 -7.16 -2.62
CA ALA A 31 -18.58 -8.23 -3.58
C ALA A 31 -18.05 -9.49 -2.92
N ALA A 32 -18.47 -10.66 -3.39
CA ALA A 32 -17.97 -11.95 -2.95
C ALA A 32 -17.37 -12.74 -4.11
N LEU A 33 -16.15 -13.23 -3.93
CA LEU A 33 -15.47 -14.10 -4.87
C LEU A 33 -15.64 -15.56 -4.44
N ILE A 34 -16.50 -16.31 -5.14
CA ILE A 34 -16.88 -17.68 -4.81
C ILE A 34 -16.30 -18.67 -5.80
N GLY A 35 -15.89 -19.83 -5.35
CA GLY A 35 -15.37 -20.91 -6.18
C GLY A 35 -14.66 -21.98 -5.35
N ASN A 36 -14.43 -23.15 -5.95
CA ASN A 36 -13.71 -24.26 -5.33
C ASN A 36 -12.25 -23.92 -5.02
N ASN A 37 -11.58 -24.73 -4.20
CA ASN A 37 -10.15 -24.57 -3.96
C ASN A 37 -9.36 -24.76 -5.26
N GLY A 38 -8.35 -23.90 -5.46
CA GLY A 38 -7.51 -23.94 -6.65
C GLY A 38 -8.08 -23.24 -7.90
N THR A 39 -9.23 -22.57 -7.83
CA THR A 39 -9.83 -21.83 -8.97
C THR A 39 -9.23 -20.45 -9.20
N GLY A 40 -8.19 -20.05 -8.46
CA GLY A 40 -7.50 -18.79 -8.69
C GLY A 40 -7.97 -17.60 -7.84
N LYS A 41 -8.86 -17.79 -6.84
CA LYS A 41 -9.33 -16.70 -5.98
C LYS A 41 -8.19 -15.92 -5.32
N THR A 42 -7.28 -16.63 -4.67
CA THR A 42 -6.10 -16.01 -4.03
C THR A 42 -5.16 -15.38 -5.07
N THR A 43 -5.02 -15.99 -6.24
CA THR A 43 -4.22 -15.43 -7.34
C THR A 43 -4.79 -14.09 -7.81
N LEU A 44 -6.11 -14.01 -7.98
CA LEU A 44 -6.78 -12.76 -8.34
C LEU A 44 -6.61 -11.67 -7.26
N LEU A 45 -6.78 -12.02 -5.99
CA LEU A 45 -6.57 -11.08 -4.88
C LEU A 45 -5.12 -10.57 -4.84
N ARG A 46 -4.12 -11.42 -5.04
CA ARG A 46 -2.71 -11.01 -5.10
C ARG A 46 -2.41 -10.12 -6.30
N ILE A 47 -3.09 -10.32 -7.42
CA ILE A 47 -2.99 -9.42 -8.59
C ILE A 47 -3.59 -8.05 -8.25
N ILE A 48 -4.75 -8.00 -7.59
CA ILE A 48 -5.39 -6.76 -7.15
C ILE A 48 -4.50 -6.00 -6.16
N MET A 49 -3.80 -6.72 -5.28
CA MET A 49 -2.85 -6.14 -4.31
C MET A 49 -1.50 -5.73 -4.93
N HIS A 50 -1.31 -5.93 -6.23
CA HIS A 50 -0.04 -5.74 -6.93
C HIS A 50 1.13 -6.59 -6.39
N GLU A 51 0.84 -7.67 -5.65
CA GLU A 51 1.83 -8.66 -5.19
C GLU A 51 2.21 -9.64 -6.30
N LEU A 52 1.37 -9.77 -7.32
CA LEU A 52 1.57 -10.65 -8.46
C LEU A 52 1.18 -9.92 -9.75
N SER A 53 2.06 -9.93 -10.74
CA SER A 53 1.75 -9.36 -12.05
C SER A 53 0.85 -10.31 -12.86
N PRO A 54 -0.21 -9.82 -13.50
CA PRO A 54 -0.95 -10.60 -14.48
C PRO A 54 -0.10 -10.83 -15.75
N ASP A 55 -0.44 -11.83 -16.54
CA ASP A 55 0.18 -12.05 -17.84
C ASP A 55 -0.38 -11.08 -18.89
N SER A 56 -1.66 -10.70 -18.74
CA SER A 56 -2.31 -9.62 -19.48
C SER A 56 -3.47 -9.03 -18.70
N GLY A 57 -3.95 -7.88 -19.14
CA GLY A 57 -5.01 -7.12 -18.49
C GLY A 57 -4.49 -6.09 -17.49
N ASN A 58 -5.41 -5.30 -16.92
CA ASN A 58 -5.07 -4.19 -16.03
C ASN A 58 -5.98 -4.16 -14.80
N VAL A 59 -5.38 -3.78 -13.68
CA VAL A 59 -6.10 -3.44 -12.44
C VAL A 59 -6.01 -1.92 -12.24
N VAL A 60 -7.14 -1.28 -12.09
CA VAL A 60 -7.25 0.17 -11.87
C VAL A 60 -7.92 0.40 -10.53
N LEU A 61 -7.22 1.06 -9.62
CA LEU A 61 -7.74 1.56 -8.35
C LEU A 61 -7.99 3.06 -8.45
N ALA A 62 -9.08 3.56 -7.87
CA ALA A 62 -9.35 4.98 -7.80
C ALA A 62 -8.24 5.72 -7.05
N LYS A 63 -7.86 6.91 -7.53
CA LYS A 63 -6.66 7.65 -7.14
C LYS A 63 -6.54 7.93 -5.63
N ASP A 64 -7.68 8.14 -4.95
CA ASP A 64 -7.73 8.51 -3.53
C ASP A 64 -8.17 7.34 -2.63
N LYS A 65 -8.01 6.10 -3.11
CA LYS A 65 -8.39 4.89 -2.37
C LYS A 65 -7.17 4.05 -2.02
N ASN A 66 -7.13 3.61 -0.78
CA ASN A 66 -6.17 2.63 -0.31
C ASN A 66 -6.82 1.25 -0.30
N ILE A 67 -6.04 0.24 -0.63
CA ILE A 67 -6.47 -1.15 -0.57
C ILE A 67 -5.78 -1.84 0.60
N SER A 68 -6.53 -2.65 1.33
CA SER A 68 -5.99 -3.46 2.41
C SER A 68 -6.44 -4.91 2.24
N TYR A 69 -5.59 -5.83 2.62
CA TYR A 69 -5.84 -7.27 2.51
C TYR A 69 -5.63 -7.94 3.87
N LEU A 70 -6.65 -8.68 4.33
CA LEU A 70 -6.50 -9.54 5.47
C LEU A 70 -6.17 -10.95 4.98
N ALA A 71 -4.92 -11.36 5.17
CA ALA A 71 -4.44 -12.68 4.74
C ALA A 71 -5.07 -13.80 5.56
N GLN A 72 -5.23 -14.98 4.96
CA GLN A 72 -5.72 -16.19 5.64
C GLN A 72 -4.76 -16.66 6.74
N TYR A 73 -3.47 -16.46 6.54
CA TYR A 73 -2.41 -16.67 7.52
C TYR A 73 -1.64 -15.35 7.66
N GLN A 74 -1.43 -14.93 8.88
CA GLN A 74 -0.61 -13.76 9.20
C GLN A 74 0.71 -14.26 9.79
N ASP A 75 1.82 -13.82 9.24
CA ASP A 75 3.12 -13.97 9.87
C ASP A 75 3.21 -12.96 11.02
N ILE A 76 2.77 -13.41 12.20
CA ILE A 76 2.98 -12.64 13.43
C ILE A 76 4.43 -12.90 13.84
N HIS A 77 5.26 -11.87 13.79
CA HIS A 77 6.61 -11.94 14.31
C HIS A 77 6.56 -12.11 15.83
N GLY A 78 6.72 -13.36 16.30
CA GLY A 78 6.47 -13.79 17.69
C GLY A 78 7.35 -13.16 18.76
N HIS A 79 8.15 -12.13 18.44
CA HIS A 79 9.04 -11.41 19.36
C HIS A 79 8.62 -9.96 19.60
N HIS A 80 7.63 -9.44 18.87
CA HIS A 80 7.15 -8.08 19.06
C HIS A 80 5.96 -8.06 20.03
N THR A 81 5.89 -7.02 20.84
CA THR A 81 4.68 -6.69 21.58
C THR A 81 3.60 -6.21 20.60
N ILE A 82 2.33 -6.27 21.02
CA ILE A 82 1.20 -5.74 20.23
C ILE A 82 1.44 -4.26 19.87
N TYR A 83 2.04 -3.50 20.78
CA TYR A 83 2.36 -2.10 20.57
C TYR A 83 3.42 -1.92 19.46
N GLU A 84 4.50 -2.70 19.50
CA GLU A 84 5.56 -2.67 18.47
C GLU A 84 5.03 -3.07 17.11
N GLU A 85 4.15 -4.07 17.04
CA GLU A 85 3.53 -4.52 15.79
C GLU A 85 2.61 -3.43 15.20
N LEU A 86 1.81 -2.78 16.02
CA LEU A 86 0.96 -1.67 15.57
C LEU A 86 1.79 -0.47 15.11
N ILE A 87 2.83 -0.13 15.83
CA ILE A 87 3.72 1.00 15.50
C ILE A 87 4.51 0.73 14.22
N SER A 88 4.93 -0.51 13.95
CA SER A 88 5.68 -0.88 12.74
C SER A 88 4.90 -0.55 11.46
N THR A 89 3.58 -0.63 11.50
CA THR A 89 2.72 -0.28 10.35
C THR A 89 2.78 1.22 10.01
N LYS A 90 3.24 2.05 10.94
CA LYS A 90 3.35 3.51 10.83
C LYS A 90 4.80 4.01 10.84
N GLN A 91 5.76 3.13 10.52
CA GLN A 91 7.18 3.47 10.57
C GLN A 91 7.51 4.75 9.81
N HIS A 92 6.87 4.99 8.66
CA HIS A 92 7.08 6.21 7.86
C HIS A 92 6.68 7.50 8.61
N ILE A 93 5.68 7.44 9.50
CA ILE A 93 5.28 8.59 10.34
C ILE A 93 6.34 8.85 11.41
N ILE A 94 6.84 7.78 12.03
CA ILE A 94 7.92 7.87 13.02
C ILE A 94 9.19 8.44 12.38
N ASP A 95 9.52 7.99 11.18
CA ASP A 95 10.69 8.48 10.45
C ASP A 95 10.54 9.96 10.07
N MET A 96 9.33 10.42 9.69
CA MET A 96 9.05 11.84 9.47
C MET A 96 9.20 12.65 10.76
N GLU A 97 8.66 12.18 11.88
CA GLU A 97 8.81 12.86 13.18
C GLU A 97 10.28 12.98 13.58
N ASN A 98 11.03 11.90 13.47
CA ASN A 98 12.47 11.90 13.75
C ASN A 98 13.22 12.88 12.84
N ARG A 99 12.86 12.97 11.57
CA ARG A 99 13.47 13.91 10.62
C ARG A 99 13.13 15.36 10.96
N LEU A 100 11.87 15.64 11.35
CA LEU A 100 11.49 17.00 11.81
C LEU A 100 12.32 17.42 13.02
N ARG A 101 12.45 16.55 14.02
CA ARG A 101 13.29 16.81 15.22
C ARG A 101 14.76 17.03 14.88
N SER A 102 15.29 16.28 13.91
CA SER A 102 16.66 16.47 13.41
C SER A 102 16.85 17.84 12.77
N LEU A 103 15.91 18.23 11.90
CA LEU A 103 15.92 19.54 11.24
C LEU A 103 15.85 20.68 12.25
N GLU A 104 15.05 20.56 13.31
CA GLU A 104 14.98 21.55 14.40
C GLU A 104 16.33 21.73 15.11
N GLN A 105 17.08 20.66 15.30
CA GLN A 105 18.42 20.76 15.89
C GLN A 105 19.44 21.39 14.91
N GLU A 106 19.40 20.97 13.63
CA GLU A 106 20.27 21.50 12.60
C GLU A 106 20.05 23.02 12.40
N MET A 107 18.79 23.50 12.46
CA MET A 107 18.45 24.91 12.35
C MET A 107 19.00 25.78 13.49
N LYS A 108 19.22 25.22 14.69
CA LYS A 108 19.78 25.99 15.83
C LYS A 108 21.23 26.42 15.59
N THR A 109 21.97 25.72 14.77
CA THR A 109 23.39 25.94 14.54
C THR A 109 23.73 26.46 13.15
N THR A 110 22.73 26.53 12.26
CA THR A 110 22.89 26.92 10.84
C THR A 110 22.41 28.38 10.66
N THR A 111 23.07 29.13 9.76
CA THR A 111 22.73 30.51 9.44
C THR A 111 22.81 30.75 7.92
N GLY A 112 22.21 31.87 7.45
CA GLY A 112 22.24 32.25 6.03
C GLY A 112 21.42 31.35 5.13
N ASP A 113 21.77 31.24 3.85
CA ASP A 113 21.02 30.50 2.80
C ASP A 113 20.80 29.03 3.15
N ALA A 114 21.71 28.45 3.94
CA ALA A 114 21.58 27.07 4.42
C ALA A 114 20.41 26.95 5.43
N LEU A 115 20.19 27.94 6.28
CA LEU A 115 19.05 27.98 7.19
C LEU A 115 17.74 28.09 6.41
N ASP A 116 17.67 28.93 5.39
CA ASP A 116 16.47 29.09 4.55
C ASP A 116 16.10 27.77 3.87
N SER A 117 17.09 27.03 3.38
CA SER A 117 16.90 25.70 2.79
C SER A 117 16.35 24.68 3.79
N LEU A 118 16.86 24.67 5.04
CA LEU A 118 16.36 23.82 6.13
C LEU A 118 14.93 24.19 6.50
N MET A 119 14.61 25.47 6.62
CA MET A 119 13.25 25.95 6.93
C MET A 119 12.23 25.54 5.85
N ASN A 120 12.58 25.64 4.58
CA ASN A 120 11.73 25.19 3.48
C ASN A 120 11.49 23.68 3.53
N THR A 121 12.51 22.90 3.87
CA THR A 121 12.41 21.44 4.02
C THR A 121 11.54 21.08 5.21
N TYR A 122 11.72 21.74 6.35
CA TYR A 122 10.91 21.57 7.55
C TYR A 122 9.44 21.87 7.27
N THR A 123 9.12 23.01 6.67
CA THR A 123 7.74 23.41 6.36
C THR A 123 7.04 22.37 5.47
N ARG A 124 7.72 21.89 4.44
CA ARG A 124 7.17 20.86 3.54
C ARG A 124 6.90 19.55 4.29
N LEU A 125 7.85 19.10 5.11
CA LEU A 125 7.74 17.85 5.85
C LEU A 125 6.67 17.94 6.96
N SER A 126 6.59 19.08 7.66
CA SER A 126 5.54 19.34 8.67
C SER A 126 4.16 19.27 8.06
N HIS A 127 3.95 19.88 6.89
CA HIS A 127 2.68 19.80 6.20
C HIS A 127 2.31 18.36 5.77
N GLN A 128 3.31 17.55 5.39
CA GLN A 128 3.08 16.13 5.08
C GLN A 128 2.75 15.29 6.32
N PHE A 129 3.29 15.68 7.48
CA PHE A 129 3.05 14.99 8.75
C PHE A 129 1.66 15.27 9.33
N GLU A 130 1.07 16.43 9.02
CA GLU A 130 -0.27 16.85 9.47
C GLU A 130 -1.43 16.28 8.64
N LEU A 131 -1.15 15.75 7.44
CA LEU A 131 -2.15 15.14 6.53
C LEU A 131 -2.37 13.64 6.81
#